data_bbda6a27bb9cecf19f5df6294dd6ca32
#
_entry.id   bbda6a27bb9cecf19f5df6294dd6ca32
#
_cell.length_a   1.000
_cell.length_b   1.000
_cell.length_c   1.000
_cell.angle_alpha   90.00
_cell.angle_beta   90.00
_cell.angle_gamma   90.00
#
_symmetry.space_group_name_H-M   'P 1'
#
loop_
_entity.id
_entity.type
_entity.pdbx_description
1 polymer ?
#
loop_
_entity_poly.entity_id
_entity_poly.type
_entity_poly.pdbx_seq_one_letter_code
_entity_poly.pdbx_strand_id
1 'polypeptide(L)'
;EIINDFDIIDNSISEYIYVGLAEAPGGFMEAFINYRKNFFLGKKDKKYCITLRQNNSDIPNWSKANNFIRKYNVNINYGADNTGNLYKVENIKHLINQVGKNSSQLVTGDGGFDFSYNFDNQENDSLRLIFCEIVAALGLNKIGGHFVLKIYDIFLNLTVDFIYLLSKFYDKIYFTKPHPSR
;
A
#
# COMPACT_ATOMS: atom_id res chain seq x y z
N GLU A 1 -6.40 -11.58 -8.33
CA GLU A 1 -5.28 -12.20 -9.06
C GLU A 1 -4.09 -12.33 -8.13
N ILE A 2 -3.31 -11.28 -7.78
CA ILE A 2 -2.09 -11.35 -6.96
C ILE A 2 -2.27 -12.17 -5.67
N ILE A 3 -3.37 -11.99 -4.93
CA ILE A 3 -3.63 -12.73 -3.69
C ILE A 3 -3.66 -14.24 -3.94
N ASN A 4 -4.29 -14.68 -5.03
CA ASN A 4 -4.43 -16.11 -5.35
C ASN A 4 -3.16 -16.68 -5.98
N ASP A 5 -2.48 -15.91 -6.82
CA ASP A 5 -1.32 -16.40 -7.58
C ASP A 5 -0.09 -16.59 -6.68
N PHE A 6 0.03 -15.77 -5.62
CA PHE A 6 1.17 -15.78 -4.72
C PHE A 6 0.82 -16.20 -3.28
N ASP A 7 -0.43 -16.55 -3.01
CA ASP A 7 -0.91 -16.98 -1.68
C ASP A 7 -0.46 -16.04 -0.53
N ILE A 8 -0.56 -14.74 -0.76
CA ILE A 8 -0.04 -13.70 0.14
C ILE A 8 -0.91 -13.45 1.39
N ILE A 9 -2.05 -14.14 1.52
CA ILE A 9 -2.95 -14.01 2.66
C ILE A 9 -3.12 -15.38 3.33
N ASP A 10 -2.53 -15.53 4.51
CA ASP A 10 -2.71 -16.71 5.36
C ASP A 10 -4.07 -16.68 6.07
N ASN A 11 -4.99 -17.55 5.65
CA ASN A 11 -6.32 -17.66 6.23
C ASN A 11 -6.37 -18.40 7.57
N SER A 12 -5.26 -18.93 8.05
CA SER A 12 -5.16 -19.45 9.42
C SER A 12 -5.11 -18.33 10.47
N ILE A 13 -4.71 -17.12 10.06
CA ILE A 13 -4.62 -15.94 10.93
C ILE A 13 -6.02 -15.34 11.14
N SER A 14 -6.49 -15.37 12.38
CA SER A 14 -7.83 -14.88 12.76
C SER A 14 -7.94 -13.35 12.83
N GLU A 15 -6.84 -12.65 13.13
CA GLU A 15 -6.75 -11.19 13.18
C GLU A 15 -5.58 -10.74 12.29
N TYR A 16 -5.89 -10.07 11.21
CA TYR A 16 -4.94 -9.59 10.21
C TYR A 16 -4.73 -8.09 10.36
N ILE A 17 -3.50 -7.63 10.21
CA ILE A 17 -3.19 -6.20 10.12
C ILE A 17 -2.79 -5.91 8.68
N TYR A 18 -3.62 -5.12 7.99
CA TYR A 18 -3.42 -4.64 6.65
C TYR A 18 -3.09 -3.15 6.66
N VAL A 19 -2.13 -2.73 5.84
CA VAL A 19 -1.80 -1.31 5.65
C VAL A 19 -1.72 -0.97 4.18
N GLY A 20 -2.51 0.02 3.75
CA GLY A 20 -2.46 0.59 2.40
C GLY A 20 -1.74 1.94 2.38
N LEU A 21 -0.72 2.06 1.54
CA LEU A 21 0.07 3.28 1.32
C LEU A 21 -0.35 3.93 0.02
N ALA A 22 -0.61 5.23 0.04
CA ALA A 22 -1.12 6.01 -1.09
C ALA A 22 -2.39 5.42 -1.74
N GLU A 23 -3.24 4.83 -0.94
CA GLU A 23 -4.22 3.79 -1.29
C GLU A 23 -5.55 4.34 -1.82
N ALA A 24 -5.87 5.64 -1.66
CA ALA A 24 -7.19 6.11 -2.09
C ALA A 24 -7.41 5.93 -3.60
N PRO A 25 -8.62 5.49 -4.01
CA PRO A 25 -9.84 5.29 -3.22
C PRO A 25 -9.98 3.90 -2.55
N GLY A 26 -8.96 3.04 -2.55
CA GLY A 26 -8.93 1.83 -1.74
C GLY A 26 -9.18 0.52 -2.48
N GLY A 27 -8.73 0.39 -3.73
CA GLY A 27 -8.94 -0.81 -4.53
C GLY A 27 -8.27 -2.07 -3.97
N PHE A 28 -7.04 -1.98 -3.52
CA PHE A 28 -6.33 -3.12 -2.93
C PHE A 28 -6.93 -3.52 -1.58
N MET A 29 -7.28 -2.53 -0.76
CA MET A 29 -7.99 -2.76 0.51
C MET A 29 -9.35 -3.43 0.30
N GLU A 30 -10.11 -3.02 -0.71
CA GLU A 30 -11.39 -3.65 -1.04
C GLU A 30 -11.19 -5.10 -1.45
N ALA A 31 -10.17 -5.38 -2.28
CA ALA A 31 -9.81 -6.75 -2.67
C ALA A 31 -9.44 -7.60 -1.46
N PHE A 32 -8.61 -7.09 -0.55
CA PHE A 32 -8.25 -7.74 0.71
C PHE A 32 -9.49 -8.07 1.55
N ILE A 33 -10.36 -7.10 1.79
CA ILE A 33 -11.56 -7.29 2.60
C ILE A 33 -12.49 -8.33 1.99
N ASN A 34 -12.72 -8.27 0.67
CA ASN A 34 -13.59 -9.22 -0.01
C ASN A 34 -13.00 -10.63 0.01
N TYR A 35 -11.68 -10.76 -0.17
CA TYR A 35 -11.02 -12.05 -0.06
C TYR A 35 -11.21 -12.67 1.33
N ARG A 36 -10.91 -11.93 2.39
CA ARG A 36 -11.06 -12.41 3.78
C ARG A 36 -12.51 -12.80 4.12
N LYS A 37 -13.48 -12.07 3.60
CA LYS A 37 -14.91 -12.38 3.79
C LYS A 37 -15.32 -13.71 3.18
N ASN A 38 -14.76 -14.10 2.05
CA ASN A 38 -15.05 -15.39 1.42
C ASN A 38 -14.67 -16.57 2.31
N PHE A 39 -13.76 -16.39 3.25
CA PHE A 39 -13.38 -17.37 4.25
C PHE A 39 -14.05 -17.15 5.62
N PHE A 40 -15.11 -16.34 5.68
CA PHE A 40 -15.80 -15.93 6.92
C PHE A 40 -14.90 -15.25 7.95
N LEU A 41 -13.78 -14.70 7.50
CA LEU A 41 -12.79 -13.97 8.29
C LEU A 41 -12.99 -12.44 8.13
N GLY A 42 -12.09 -11.66 8.72
CA GLY A 42 -12.03 -10.22 8.50
C GLY A 42 -12.78 -9.36 9.53
N LYS A 43 -13.61 -9.94 10.40
CA LYS A 43 -14.33 -9.17 11.43
C LYS A 43 -13.39 -8.49 12.44
N LYS A 44 -12.28 -9.17 12.78
CA LYS A 44 -11.26 -8.69 13.72
C LYS A 44 -10.08 -7.99 13.03
N ASP A 45 -10.04 -8.02 11.70
CA ASP A 45 -8.92 -7.46 10.94
C ASP A 45 -8.82 -5.95 11.16
N LYS A 46 -7.60 -5.49 11.44
CA LYS A 46 -7.26 -4.07 11.53
C LYS A 46 -6.79 -3.58 10.16
N LYS A 47 -7.40 -2.53 9.69
CA LYS A 47 -7.13 -1.96 8.37
C LYS A 47 -6.75 -0.50 8.52
N TYR A 48 -5.57 -0.14 8.04
CA TYR A 48 -5.05 1.20 8.07
C TYR A 48 -4.71 1.64 6.66
N CYS A 49 -5.03 2.87 6.31
CA CYS A 49 -4.67 3.43 5.02
C CYS A 49 -4.18 4.87 5.19
N ILE A 50 -3.17 5.24 4.44
CA ILE A 50 -2.69 6.60 4.35
C ILE A 50 -2.74 7.07 2.89
N THR A 51 -3.18 8.30 2.69
CA THR A 51 -3.23 8.95 1.37
C THR A 51 -3.10 10.44 1.55
N LEU A 52 -2.52 11.10 0.56
CA LEU A 52 -2.39 12.55 0.52
C LEU A 52 -3.78 13.20 0.63
N ARG A 53 -3.95 14.05 1.64
CA ARG A 53 -5.19 14.82 1.83
C ARG A 53 -5.14 16.05 0.94
N GLN A 54 -6.00 16.10 -0.05
CA GLN A 54 -6.13 17.26 -0.92
C GLN A 54 -7.59 17.69 -1.03
N ASN A 55 -7.78 19.01 -1.21
CA ASN A 55 -9.10 19.59 -1.42
C ASN A 55 -9.48 19.61 -2.91
N ASN A 56 -8.59 19.16 -3.80
CA ASN A 56 -8.84 19.11 -5.23
C ASN A 56 -9.58 17.81 -5.61
N SER A 57 -10.68 17.92 -6.35
CA SER A 57 -11.52 16.81 -6.81
C SER A 57 -10.81 15.87 -7.79
N ASP A 58 -9.76 16.34 -8.47
CA ASP A 58 -9.09 15.60 -9.54
C ASP A 58 -8.10 14.56 -9.01
N ILE A 59 -7.77 14.63 -7.73
CA ILE A 59 -6.88 13.66 -7.09
C ILE A 59 -7.71 12.61 -6.36
N PRO A 60 -7.35 11.32 -6.50
CA PRO A 60 -8.01 10.24 -5.79
C PRO A 60 -8.06 10.50 -4.29
N ASN A 61 -9.24 10.44 -3.73
CA ASN A 61 -9.48 10.65 -2.30
C ASN A 61 -10.55 9.71 -1.77
N TRP A 62 -10.77 9.72 -0.46
CA TRP A 62 -11.70 8.82 0.22
C TRP A 62 -13.18 9.20 0.10
N SER A 63 -13.53 10.32 -0.53
CA SER A 63 -14.92 10.82 -0.56
C SER A 63 -15.90 9.82 -1.18
N LYS A 64 -15.48 9.14 -2.25
CA LYS A 64 -16.27 8.09 -2.92
C LYS A 64 -16.33 6.78 -2.13
N ALA A 65 -15.40 6.56 -1.19
CA ALA A 65 -15.28 5.34 -0.39
C ALA A 65 -15.83 5.48 1.04
N ASN A 66 -16.43 6.61 1.43
CA ASN A 66 -16.88 6.88 2.79
C ASN A 66 -17.79 5.79 3.38
N ASN A 67 -18.75 5.28 2.61
CA ASN A 67 -19.64 4.20 3.06
C ASN A 67 -18.86 2.90 3.28
N PHE A 68 -17.90 2.60 2.44
CA PHE A 68 -17.04 1.43 2.53
C PHE A 68 -16.14 1.51 3.77
N ILE A 69 -15.48 2.66 3.98
CA ILE A 69 -14.61 2.93 5.13
C ILE A 69 -15.38 2.70 6.45
N ARG A 70 -16.58 3.27 6.58
CA ARG A 70 -17.42 3.10 7.76
C ARG A 70 -17.87 1.66 7.95
N LYS A 71 -18.36 1.02 6.88
CA LYS A 71 -18.88 -0.36 6.91
C LYS A 71 -17.84 -1.36 7.38
N TYR A 72 -16.58 -1.20 6.98
CA TYR A 72 -15.50 -2.13 7.26
C TYR A 72 -14.52 -1.64 8.33
N ASN A 73 -14.83 -0.54 8.98
CA ASN A 73 -14.02 0.06 10.04
C ASN A 73 -12.55 0.24 9.63
N VAL A 74 -12.34 0.96 8.54
CA VAL A 74 -11.00 1.28 8.04
C VAL A 74 -10.48 2.53 8.74
N ASN A 75 -9.27 2.45 9.28
CA ASN A 75 -8.60 3.57 9.94
C ASN A 75 -7.83 4.38 8.90
N ILE A 76 -8.34 5.58 8.59
CA ILE A 76 -7.63 6.50 7.69
C ILE A 76 -6.66 7.33 8.52
N ASN A 77 -5.37 7.21 8.17
CA ASN A 77 -4.29 8.00 8.75
C ASN A 77 -3.93 9.16 7.82
N TYR A 78 -3.76 10.34 8.37
CA TYR A 78 -3.29 11.53 7.63
C TYR A 78 -1.92 12.00 8.11
N GLY A 79 -1.22 11.17 8.89
CA GLY A 79 0.09 11.52 9.42
C GLY A 79 0.07 12.50 10.60
N ALA A 80 1.25 12.89 11.05
CA ALA A 80 1.42 13.79 12.20
C ALA A 80 0.92 15.22 11.90
N ASP A 81 1.03 15.67 10.66
CA ASP A 81 0.63 17.02 10.22
C ASP A 81 -0.74 17.06 9.52
N ASN A 82 -1.45 15.95 9.54
CA ASN A 82 -2.79 15.82 8.96
C ASN A 82 -2.86 16.03 7.42
N THR A 83 -1.73 15.87 6.71
CA THR A 83 -1.68 15.99 5.25
C THR A 83 -1.69 14.66 4.51
N GLY A 84 -1.34 13.55 5.18
CA GLY A 84 -1.15 12.24 4.55
C GLY A 84 0.05 12.17 3.60
N ASN A 85 0.92 13.18 3.62
CA ASN A 85 2.07 13.28 2.72
C ASN A 85 3.18 12.33 3.16
N LEU A 86 3.39 11.25 2.41
CA LEU A 86 4.44 10.26 2.67
C LEU A 86 5.86 10.80 2.47
N TYR A 87 6.03 11.95 1.80
CA TYR A 87 7.34 12.60 1.68
C TYR A 87 7.86 13.18 3.01
N LYS A 88 7.00 13.25 4.03
CA LYS A 88 7.36 13.70 5.37
C LYS A 88 7.58 12.51 6.28
N VAL A 89 8.79 12.36 6.77
CA VAL A 89 9.18 11.23 7.61
C VAL A 89 8.36 11.15 8.91
N GLU A 90 7.89 12.30 9.42
CA GLU A 90 7.03 12.39 10.59
C GLU A 90 5.67 11.70 10.37
N ASN A 91 5.13 11.78 9.15
CA ASN A 91 3.88 11.11 8.78
C ASN A 91 4.05 9.59 8.70
N ILE A 92 5.18 9.14 8.16
CA ILE A 92 5.52 7.70 8.13
C ILE A 92 5.70 7.19 9.58
N LYS A 93 6.44 7.90 10.41
CA LYS A 93 6.61 7.55 11.83
C LYS A 93 5.29 7.51 12.58
N HIS A 94 4.41 8.49 12.34
CA HIS A 94 3.08 8.53 12.95
C HIS A 94 2.24 7.30 12.56
N LEU A 95 2.25 6.92 11.28
CA LEU A 95 1.57 5.71 10.80
C LEU A 95 2.14 4.45 11.48
N ILE A 96 3.47 4.29 11.49
CA ILE A 96 4.13 3.14 12.12
C ILE A 96 3.79 3.07 13.62
N ASN A 97 3.75 4.19 14.33
CA ASN A 97 3.38 4.22 15.76
C ASN A 97 1.91 3.84 15.98
N GLN A 98 1.01 4.24 15.09
CA GLN A 98 -0.41 3.91 15.18
C GLN A 98 -0.67 2.42 14.91
N VAL A 99 -0.02 1.86 13.90
CA VAL A 99 -0.18 0.44 13.49
C VAL A 99 0.54 -0.50 14.45
N GLY A 100 1.72 -0.10 14.88
CA GLY A 100 2.72 -0.89 15.57
C GLY A 100 3.88 -1.26 14.64
N LYS A 101 5.11 -1.02 15.11
CA LYS A 101 6.32 -1.38 14.36
C LYS A 101 6.37 -2.89 14.11
N ASN A 102 6.68 -3.29 12.89
CA ASN A 102 6.85 -4.68 12.46
C ASN A 102 5.66 -5.59 12.85
N SER A 103 4.44 -5.09 12.69
CA SER A 103 3.23 -5.81 13.12
C SER A 103 2.30 -6.24 11.98
N SER A 104 2.43 -5.61 10.80
CA SER A 104 1.53 -5.82 9.67
C SER A 104 1.88 -7.10 8.89
N GLN A 105 0.87 -7.89 8.57
CA GLN A 105 1.02 -9.07 7.71
C GLN A 105 1.08 -8.72 6.22
N LEU A 106 0.35 -7.69 5.82
CA LEU A 106 0.31 -7.23 4.42
C LEU A 106 0.37 -5.71 4.37
N VAL A 107 1.33 -5.20 3.61
CA VAL A 107 1.40 -3.79 3.21
C VAL A 107 1.21 -3.73 1.70
N THR A 108 0.45 -2.75 1.22
CA THR A 108 0.32 -2.45 -0.21
C THR A 108 0.72 -1.01 -0.48
N GLY A 109 1.39 -0.77 -1.60
CA GLY A 109 1.73 0.54 -2.13
C GLY A 109 1.09 0.72 -3.50
N ASP A 110 0.10 1.62 -3.60
CA ASP A 110 -0.64 1.91 -4.84
C ASP A 110 -0.42 3.36 -5.28
N GLY A 111 0.72 3.94 -4.93
CA GLY A 111 1.06 5.30 -5.27
C GLY A 111 1.11 5.56 -6.77
N GLY A 112 0.61 6.72 -7.18
CA GLY A 112 0.62 7.13 -8.57
C GLY A 112 0.27 8.59 -8.72
N PHE A 113 0.56 9.09 -9.93
CA PHE A 113 0.25 10.45 -10.35
C PHE A 113 -0.58 10.41 -11.63
N ASP A 114 -1.12 11.54 -12.03
CA ASP A 114 -1.68 11.70 -13.36
C ASP A 114 -0.51 11.87 -14.36
N PHE A 115 -0.27 10.86 -15.16
CA PHE A 115 0.77 10.85 -16.19
C PHE A 115 0.23 11.15 -17.59
N SER A 116 -1.01 11.62 -17.71
CA SER A 116 -1.65 11.88 -19.00
C SER A 116 -0.87 12.82 -19.91
N TYR A 117 0.00 13.63 -19.35
CA TYR A 117 0.85 14.59 -20.09
C TYR A 117 2.21 14.01 -20.53
N ASN A 118 2.72 12.99 -19.86
CA ASN A 118 4.03 12.40 -20.18
C ASN A 118 4.15 10.97 -19.61
N PHE A 119 3.70 10.02 -20.38
CA PHE A 119 3.79 8.60 -19.99
C PHE A 119 5.23 8.09 -19.92
N ASP A 120 6.14 8.62 -20.74
CA ASP A 120 7.52 8.16 -20.81
C ASP A 120 8.32 8.46 -19.53
N ASN A 121 7.85 9.38 -18.69
CA ASN A 121 8.53 9.78 -17.47
C ASN A 121 7.93 9.19 -16.18
N GLN A 122 6.97 8.28 -16.30
CA GLN A 122 6.24 7.70 -15.16
C GLN A 122 7.17 7.08 -14.13
N GLU A 123 8.17 6.33 -14.58
CA GLU A 123 9.14 5.69 -13.71
C GLU A 123 9.88 6.73 -12.88
N ASN A 124 10.48 7.72 -13.53
CA ASN A 124 11.25 8.76 -12.86
C ASN A 124 10.42 9.58 -11.86
N ASP A 125 9.23 9.99 -12.25
CA ASP A 125 8.36 10.84 -11.41
C ASP A 125 7.82 10.10 -10.18
N SER A 126 7.71 8.76 -10.27
CA SER A 126 7.22 7.93 -9.16
C SER A 126 8.31 7.51 -8.17
N LEU A 127 9.59 7.58 -8.52
CA LEU A 127 10.71 7.07 -7.70
C LEU A 127 10.67 7.53 -6.25
N ARG A 128 10.43 8.82 -6.02
CA ARG A 128 10.39 9.37 -4.66
C ARG A 128 9.24 8.79 -3.84
N LEU A 129 8.08 8.59 -4.45
CA LEU A 129 6.93 8.01 -3.77
C LEU A 129 7.17 6.54 -3.46
N ILE A 130 7.65 5.78 -4.44
CA ILE A 130 8.04 4.37 -4.30
C ILE A 130 9.04 4.21 -3.16
N PHE A 131 10.07 5.05 -3.09
CA PHE A 131 11.03 5.01 -1.98
C PHE A 131 10.36 5.22 -0.62
N CYS A 132 9.45 6.18 -0.50
CA CYS A 132 8.72 6.44 0.74
C CYS A 132 7.81 5.25 1.13
N GLU A 133 7.17 4.61 0.15
CA GLU A 133 6.36 3.41 0.36
C GLU A 133 7.23 2.23 0.85
N ILE A 134 8.42 2.03 0.25
CA ILE A 134 9.39 1.03 0.70
C ILE A 134 9.80 1.28 2.15
N VAL A 135 10.20 2.51 2.49
CA VAL A 135 10.60 2.86 3.87
C VAL A 135 9.48 2.61 4.86
N ALA A 136 8.24 2.99 4.51
CA ALA A 136 7.08 2.73 5.36
C ALA A 136 6.82 1.23 5.50
N ALA A 137 6.87 0.46 4.42
CA ALA A 137 6.63 -0.99 4.44
C ALA A 137 7.67 -1.72 5.30
N LEU A 138 8.96 -1.37 5.21
CA LEU A 138 10.02 -1.96 6.03
C LEU A 138 9.84 -1.67 7.53
N GLY A 139 9.22 -0.54 7.88
CA GLY A 139 8.89 -0.23 9.28
C GLY A 139 7.61 -0.90 9.79
N LEU A 140 6.72 -1.29 8.89
CA LEU A 140 5.38 -1.83 9.19
C LEU A 140 5.33 -3.35 9.15
N ASN A 141 5.96 -3.98 8.16
CA ASN A 141 5.86 -5.41 7.96
C ASN A 141 6.53 -6.19 9.10
N LYS A 142 5.81 -7.20 9.58
CA LYS A 142 6.39 -8.20 10.46
C LYS A 142 7.27 -9.17 9.66
N ILE A 143 8.11 -9.92 10.36
CA ILE A 143 8.83 -11.06 9.76
C ILE A 143 7.80 -12.06 9.20
N GLY A 144 8.01 -12.48 7.95
CA GLY A 144 7.05 -13.31 7.19
C GLY A 144 5.83 -12.54 6.65
N GLY A 145 5.81 -11.22 6.76
CA GLY A 145 4.79 -10.38 6.13
C GLY A 145 5.08 -10.14 4.64
N HIS A 146 4.06 -9.70 3.92
CA HIS A 146 4.13 -9.46 2.48
C HIS A 146 4.03 -7.97 2.16
N PHE A 147 4.71 -7.56 1.09
CA PHE A 147 4.61 -6.23 0.52
C PHE A 147 4.26 -6.31 -0.96
N VAL A 148 3.16 -5.71 -1.35
CA VAL A 148 2.74 -5.56 -2.75
C VAL A 148 2.95 -4.12 -3.15
N LEU A 149 3.82 -3.87 -4.11
CA LEU A 149 4.18 -2.54 -4.56
C LEU A 149 3.86 -2.38 -6.05
N LYS A 150 3.08 -1.37 -6.38
CA LYS A 150 2.91 -0.97 -7.77
C LYS A 150 4.12 -0.16 -8.23
N ILE A 151 4.72 -0.60 -9.33
CA ILE A 151 5.77 0.14 -10.05
C ILE A 151 5.33 0.32 -11.50
N TYR A 152 5.98 1.22 -12.24
CA TYR A 152 5.63 1.48 -13.63
C TYR A 152 6.56 0.73 -14.57
N ASP A 153 7.84 1.06 -14.56
CA ASP A 153 8.88 0.43 -15.35
C ASP A 153 10.11 0.13 -14.49
N ILE A 154 11.14 -0.54 -15.07
CA ILE A 154 12.39 -0.90 -14.42
C ILE A 154 13.60 -0.62 -15.31
N PHE A 155 13.59 0.53 -16.01
CA PHE A 155 14.67 0.95 -16.89
C PHE A 155 15.74 1.77 -16.16
N LEU A 156 15.35 2.48 -15.08
CA LEU A 156 16.26 3.34 -14.33
C LEU A 156 17.08 2.53 -13.32
N ASN A 157 18.36 2.84 -13.21
CA ASN A 157 19.26 2.20 -12.24
C ASN A 157 18.71 2.31 -10.80
N LEU A 158 18.09 3.43 -10.45
CA LEU A 158 17.56 3.65 -9.11
C LEU A 158 16.38 2.71 -8.79
N THR A 159 15.54 2.40 -9.79
CA THR A 159 14.48 1.39 -9.60
C THR A 159 15.09 0.01 -9.34
N VAL A 160 16.15 -0.34 -10.08
CA VAL A 160 16.89 -1.60 -9.87
C VAL A 160 17.52 -1.63 -8.48
N ASP A 161 18.08 -0.52 -8.01
CA ASP A 161 18.67 -0.39 -6.67
C ASP A 161 17.59 -0.57 -5.57
N PHE A 162 16.37 -0.07 -5.78
CA PHE A 162 15.25 -0.31 -4.85
C PHE A 162 14.86 -1.79 -4.80
N ILE A 163 14.83 -2.47 -5.94
CA ILE A 163 14.55 -3.91 -6.00
C ILE A 163 15.66 -4.68 -5.29
N TYR A 164 16.92 -4.31 -5.52
CA TYR A 164 18.06 -4.90 -4.82
C TYR A 164 17.98 -4.65 -3.30
N LEU A 165 17.62 -3.44 -2.88
CA LEU A 165 17.40 -3.13 -1.47
C LEU A 165 16.32 -4.05 -0.88
N LEU A 166 15.18 -4.20 -1.54
CA LEU A 166 14.08 -5.06 -1.09
C LEU A 166 14.53 -6.53 -0.98
N SER A 167 15.41 -7.02 -1.88
CA SER A 167 15.97 -8.38 -1.82
C SER A 167 16.82 -8.66 -0.58
N LYS A 168 17.22 -7.63 0.19
CA LYS A 168 17.92 -7.79 1.47
C LYS A 168 16.98 -7.97 2.65
N PHE A 169 15.70 -7.62 2.49
CA PHE A 169 14.70 -7.66 3.55
C PHE A 169 13.61 -8.70 3.33
N TYR A 170 13.36 -9.09 2.07
CA TYR A 170 12.36 -10.11 1.71
C TYR A 170 13.03 -11.32 1.10
N ASP A 171 12.62 -12.51 1.51
CA ASP A 171 13.20 -13.78 1.05
C ASP A 171 12.95 -14.04 -0.44
N LYS A 172 11.85 -13.51 -0.98
CA LYS A 172 11.46 -13.68 -2.37
C LYS A 172 10.88 -12.39 -2.92
N ILE A 173 11.22 -12.09 -4.18
CA ILE A 173 10.64 -11.00 -4.96
C ILE A 173 10.05 -11.58 -6.23
N TYR A 174 8.83 -11.18 -6.55
CA TYR A 174 8.11 -11.57 -7.74
C TYR A 174 7.74 -10.33 -8.54
N PHE A 175 7.80 -10.44 -9.86
CA PHE A 175 7.25 -9.45 -10.78
C PHE A 175 6.03 -10.05 -11.45
N THR A 176 4.95 -9.30 -11.48
CA THR A 176 3.72 -9.70 -12.14
C THR A 176 3.08 -8.49 -12.81
N LYS A 177 2.42 -8.74 -13.94
CA LYS A 177 1.54 -7.76 -14.59
C LYS A 177 0.14 -8.35 -14.59
N PRO A 178 -0.73 -7.97 -13.64
CA PRO A 178 -2.10 -8.46 -13.59
C PRO A 178 -2.87 -8.12 -14.86
N HIS A 179 -3.79 -8.99 -15.28
CA HIS A 179 -4.59 -8.80 -16.49
C HIS A 179 -5.30 -7.44 -16.60
N PRO A 180 -5.85 -6.86 -15.52
CA PRO A 180 -6.46 -5.54 -15.57
C PRO A 180 -5.46 -4.38 -15.68
N SER A 181 -4.16 -4.63 -15.44
CA SER A 181 -3.12 -3.60 -15.54
C SER A 181 -2.80 -3.35 -17.01
N ARG A 182 -3.09 -2.14 -17.47
CA ARG A 182 -2.80 -1.68 -18.84
C ARG A 182 -1.58 -0.80 -18.87
#